data_1f7c100a10a32205d3d8a84a2bd3578e
#
_entry.id   1f7c100a10a32205d3d8a84a2bd3578e
#
_cell.length_a   1.000
_cell.length_b   1.000
_cell.length_c   1.000
_cell.angle_alpha   90.00
_cell.angle_beta   90.00
_cell.angle_gamma   90.00
#
_symmetry.space_group_name_H-M   'P 1'
#
loop_
_entity.id
_entity.type
_entity.pdbx_description
1 polymer ?
#
loop_
_entity_poly.entity_id
_entity_poly.type
_entity_poly.pdbx_seq_one_letter_code
_entity_poly.pdbx_strand_id
1 'polypeptide(L)'
;ALLQNEACFLHFRSGEVVLSSANNKTNVAPSESILLNCGNYFADLVKDSSNGTMEIVAVNLYPDLLKELYKNEIPPSFKQFRRTESSNSIKNTSLISHFIESLAVYFENPAIVSTELLTLKIKELILLLLQTDQASSVAELFTRLFTAREVNVKDTVQAHLFSNISIAELATLSGLSLSSFKREFQKLFNNSPANYIKSKRIEEAQKLLRHSTQSVSEICYQLGFQDVSHFT
;
A
#
# COMPACT_ATOMS: atom_id res chain seq x y z
N ALA A 1 12.96 6.33 -6.61
CA ALA A 1 11.58 6.61 -6.17
C ALA A 1 11.29 5.84 -4.89
N LEU A 2 10.56 6.44 -3.98
CA LEU A 2 10.08 5.85 -2.74
C LEU A 2 8.57 5.64 -2.88
N LEU A 3 8.14 4.39 -2.98
CA LEU A 3 6.73 4.02 -3.02
C LEU A 3 6.32 3.49 -1.63
N GLN A 4 5.63 4.33 -0.86
CA GLN A 4 5.13 3.96 0.48
C GLN A 4 3.66 3.58 0.38
N ASN A 5 3.35 2.29 0.58
CA ASN A 5 1.99 1.75 0.57
C ASN A 5 1.21 2.03 -0.74
N GLU A 6 1.90 2.10 -1.85
CA GLU A 6 1.32 2.30 -3.18
C GLU A 6 2.00 1.38 -4.18
N ALA A 7 1.37 1.14 -5.31
CA ALA A 7 1.98 0.53 -6.47
C ALA A 7 2.02 1.54 -7.62
N CYS A 8 2.95 1.34 -8.54
CA CYS A 8 3.08 2.17 -9.71
C CYS A 8 3.21 1.30 -10.96
N PHE A 9 2.29 1.47 -11.89
CA PHE A 9 2.44 0.93 -13.24
C PHE A 9 3.23 1.93 -14.07
N LEU A 10 4.32 1.47 -14.68
CA LEU A 10 5.15 2.25 -15.60
C LEU A 10 5.12 1.59 -16.97
N HIS A 11 4.93 2.41 -18.01
CA HIS A 11 5.09 2.01 -19.41
C HIS A 11 6.14 2.89 -20.05
N PHE A 12 7.15 2.29 -20.64
CA PHE A 12 8.25 2.97 -21.30
C PHE A 12 7.96 3.09 -22.79
N ARG A 13 7.60 4.28 -23.26
CA ARG A 13 7.38 4.54 -24.71
C ARG A 13 8.70 4.59 -25.47
N SER A 14 9.72 5.16 -24.84
CA SER A 14 11.08 5.24 -25.38
C SER A 14 12.11 5.15 -24.27
N GLY A 15 13.34 4.72 -24.63
CA GLY A 15 14.46 4.53 -23.70
C GLY A 15 14.44 3.17 -23.01
N GLU A 16 15.63 2.74 -22.58
CA GLU A 16 15.86 1.51 -21.83
C GLU A 16 16.33 1.85 -20.42
N VAL A 17 15.80 1.16 -19.42
CA VAL A 17 16.08 1.42 -18.00
C VAL A 17 16.38 0.14 -17.27
N VAL A 18 17.38 0.18 -16.39
CA VAL A 18 17.61 -0.84 -15.37
C VAL A 18 17.02 -0.36 -14.06
N LEU A 19 15.95 -1.02 -13.63
CA LEU A 19 15.33 -0.77 -12.32
C LEU A 19 15.94 -1.70 -11.28
N SER A 20 16.54 -1.10 -10.26
CA SER A 20 17.16 -1.81 -9.14
C SER A 20 16.34 -1.60 -7.87
N SER A 21 15.98 -2.69 -7.21
CA SER A 21 15.43 -2.72 -5.85
C SER A 21 16.41 -3.40 -4.90
N ALA A 22 16.11 -3.49 -3.61
CA ALA A 22 16.97 -4.14 -2.63
C ALA A 22 17.33 -5.59 -3.01
N ASN A 23 16.43 -6.32 -3.68
CA ASN A 23 16.58 -7.75 -3.93
C ASN A 23 16.58 -8.12 -5.41
N ASN A 24 16.35 -7.17 -6.32
CA ASN A 24 16.18 -7.50 -7.74
C ASN A 24 16.64 -6.36 -8.66
N LYS A 25 17.15 -6.76 -9.84
CA LYS A 25 17.39 -5.86 -10.97
C LYS A 25 16.55 -6.32 -12.14
N THR A 26 15.82 -5.39 -12.75
CA THR A 26 14.95 -5.67 -13.90
C THR A 26 15.30 -4.71 -15.01
N ASN A 27 15.61 -5.25 -16.17
CA ASN A 27 15.78 -4.47 -17.40
C ASN A 27 14.40 -4.27 -18.04
N VAL A 28 14.09 -3.04 -18.41
CA VAL A 28 12.82 -2.67 -19.06
C VAL A 28 13.16 -2.01 -20.39
N ALA A 29 12.75 -2.64 -21.47
CA ALA A 29 12.99 -2.18 -22.84
C ALA A 29 11.90 -1.20 -23.30
N PRO A 30 12.13 -0.47 -24.40
CA PRO A 30 11.09 0.35 -25.04
C PRO A 30 9.84 -0.48 -25.34
N SER A 31 8.69 0.12 -25.16
CA SER A 31 7.36 -0.48 -25.28
C SER A 31 7.02 -1.56 -24.24
N GLU A 32 7.87 -1.79 -23.25
CA GLU A 32 7.56 -2.68 -22.14
C GLU A 32 6.94 -1.92 -20.96
N SER A 33 6.28 -2.67 -20.10
CA SER A 33 5.65 -2.17 -18.88
C SER A 33 6.15 -2.94 -17.67
N ILE A 34 6.14 -2.27 -16.52
CA ILE A 34 6.46 -2.89 -15.23
C ILE A 34 5.47 -2.43 -14.17
N LEU A 35 5.09 -3.34 -13.29
CA LEU A 35 4.29 -3.04 -12.12
C LEU A 35 5.19 -3.06 -10.88
N LEU A 36 5.43 -1.89 -10.32
CA LEU A 36 6.26 -1.71 -9.12
C LEU A 36 5.40 -1.79 -7.86
N ASN A 37 5.88 -2.55 -6.90
CA ASN A 37 5.29 -2.67 -5.56
C ASN A 37 5.82 -1.55 -4.65
N CYS A 38 5.26 -1.46 -3.43
CA CYS A 38 5.85 -0.63 -2.37
C CYS A 38 7.35 -0.93 -2.21
N GLY A 39 8.17 0.10 -2.15
CA GLY A 39 9.61 -0.06 -1.98
C GLY A 39 10.44 1.09 -2.52
N ASN A 40 11.74 0.96 -2.36
CA ASN A 40 12.73 1.88 -2.90
C ASN A 40 13.26 1.35 -4.23
N TYR A 41 13.19 2.17 -5.25
CA TYR A 41 13.69 1.84 -6.58
C TYR A 41 14.68 2.89 -7.06
N PHE A 42 15.77 2.41 -7.63
CA PHE A 42 16.72 3.21 -8.39
C PHE A 42 16.56 2.89 -9.87
N ALA A 43 16.53 3.92 -10.69
CA ALA A 43 16.45 3.81 -12.13
C ALA A 43 17.77 4.27 -12.75
N ASP A 44 18.49 3.35 -13.35
CA ASP A 44 19.68 3.63 -14.12
C ASP A 44 19.32 3.67 -15.60
N LEU A 45 19.45 4.85 -16.20
CA LEU A 45 19.20 5.04 -17.63
C LEU A 45 20.32 4.37 -18.43
N VAL A 46 19.96 3.42 -19.26
CA VAL A 46 20.87 2.90 -20.28
C VAL A 46 20.92 3.93 -21.40
N LYS A 47 22.11 4.46 -21.70
CA LYS A 47 22.29 5.47 -22.74
C LYS A 47 21.76 4.95 -24.08
N ASP A 48 20.67 5.52 -24.52
CA ASP A 48 20.19 5.29 -25.88
C ASP A 48 20.88 6.27 -26.86
N SER A 49 21.18 5.76 -28.04
CA SER A 49 21.89 6.48 -29.12
C SER A 49 21.00 7.50 -29.86
N SER A 50 19.74 7.64 -29.47
CA SER A 50 18.76 8.54 -30.10
C SER A 50 18.33 9.64 -29.14
N ASN A 51 18.90 10.83 -29.31
CA ASN A 51 18.46 12.15 -28.77
C ASN A 51 18.04 12.26 -27.28
N GLY A 52 18.28 11.28 -26.42
CA GLY A 52 18.30 11.47 -24.97
C GLY A 52 16.97 11.76 -24.24
N THR A 53 15.82 11.68 -24.90
CA THR A 53 14.52 11.86 -24.25
C THR A 53 13.87 10.50 -23.97
N MET A 54 13.67 10.23 -22.69
CA MET A 54 12.90 9.06 -22.24
C MET A 54 11.45 9.50 -22.00
N GLU A 55 10.51 8.74 -22.58
CA GLU A 55 9.09 8.98 -22.41
C GLU A 55 8.47 7.82 -21.62
N ILE A 56 7.91 8.15 -20.44
CA ILE A 56 7.30 7.19 -19.53
C ILE A 56 5.88 7.63 -19.19
N VAL A 57 4.94 6.70 -19.28
CA VAL A 57 3.60 6.86 -18.71
C VAL A 57 3.57 6.17 -17.36
N ALA A 58 3.27 6.93 -16.31
CA ALA A 58 3.18 6.43 -14.94
C ALA A 58 1.73 6.52 -14.42
N VAL A 59 1.24 5.42 -13.84
CA VAL A 59 -0.07 5.36 -13.17
C VAL A 59 0.14 4.90 -11.75
N ASN A 60 -0.07 5.79 -10.79
CA ASN A 60 0.01 5.47 -9.37
C ASN A 60 -1.30 4.85 -8.88
N LEU A 61 -1.17 3.70 -8.20
CA LEU A 61 -2.27 2.90 -7.70
C LEU A 61 -2.28 2.98 -6.17
N TYR A 62 -3.06 3.92 -5.66
CA TYR A 62 -3.21 4.14 -4.23
C TYR A 62 -4.23 3.20 -3.62
N PRO A 63 -3.99 2.64 -2.42
CA PRO A 63 -4.94 1.76 -1.74
C PRO A 63 -6.33 2.38 -1.56
N ASP A 64 -6.41 3.67 -1.23
CA ASP A 64 -7.68 4.35 -1.01
C ASP A 64 -8.49 4.49 -2.31
N LEU A 65 -7.81 4.79 -3.42
CA LEU A 65 -8.41 4.83 -4.75
C LEU A 65 -8.97 3.45 -5.14
N LEU A 66 -8.20 2.38 -4.92
CA LEU A 66 -8.63 1.03 -5.22
C LEU A 66 -9.83 0.60 -4.37
N LYS A 67 -9.84 0.96 -3.08
CA LYS A 67 -10.96 0.69 -2.18
C LYS A 67 -12.24 1.43 -2.60
N GLU A 68 -12.10 2.66 -3.06
CA GLU A 68 -13.22 3.45 -3.60
C GLU A 68 -13.75 2.83 -4.90
N LEU A 69 -12.86 2.48 -5.83
CA LEU A 69 -13.18 1.83 -7.10
C LEU A 69 -14.01 0.56 -6.94
N TYR A 70 -13.66 -0.24 -5.93
CA TYR A 70 -14.27 -1.55 -5.67
C TYR A 70 -15.13 -1.58 -4.41
N LYS A 71 -15.59 -0.42 -3.93
CA LYS A 71 -16.50 -0.27 -2.76
C LYS A 71 -16.00 -1.00 -1.50
N ASN A 72 -14.69 -0.96 -1.27
CA ASN A 72 -14.00 -1.64 -0.17
C ASN A 72 -14.07 -3.19 -0.19
N GLU A 73 -14.46 -3.79 -1.30
CA GLU A 73 -14.49 -5.25 -1.46
C GLU A 73 -13.43 -5.69 -2.46
N ILE A 74 -12.74 -6.79 -2.15
CA ILE A 74 -11.80 -7.40 -3.11
C ILE A 74 -12.60 -8.06 -4.21
N PRO A 75 -12.46 -7.64 -5.49
CA PRO A 75 -13.19 -8.25 -6.59
C PRO A 75 -12.97 -9.77 -6.67
N PRO A 76 -14.00 -10.55 -6.99
CA PRO A 76 -13.86 -12.01 -7.16
C PRO A 76 -12.80 -12.39 -8.19
N SER A 77 -12.58 -11.56 -9.20
CA SER A 77 -11.55 -11.75 -10.22
C SER A 77 -10.14 -11.82 -9.65
N PHE A 78 -9.84 -11.15 -8.52
CA PHE A 78 -8.53 -11.23 -7.88
C PHE A 78 -8.34 -12.52 -7.08
N LYS A 79 -9.42 -13.17 -6.64
CA LYS A 79 -9.37 -14.40 -5.84
C LYS A 79 -9.12 -15.66 -6.68
N GLN A 80 -9.26 -15.59 -8.00
CA GLN A 80 -9.14 -16.73 -8.89
C GLN A 80 -7.68 -17.14 -9.20
N PHE A 81 -6.72 -16.25 -8.92
CA PHE A 81 -5.33 -16.48 -9.24
C PHE A 81 -4.60 -17.16 -8.09
N ARG A 82 -3.93 -18.29 -8.41
CA ARG A 82 -3.05 -18.98 -7.46
C ARG A 82 -1.65 -18.37 -7.52
N ARG A 83 -0.96 -18.41 -6.38
CA ARG A 83 0.43 -17.94 -6.24
C ARG A 83 1.35 -18.62 -7.25
N THR A 84 2.00 -17.82 -8.09
CA THR A 84 3.07 -18.24 -9.00
C THR A 84 4.29 -17.37 -8.72
N GLU A 85 5.48 -17.93 -8.87
CA GLU A 85 6.72 -17.13 -8.83
C GLU A 85 6.70 -16.17 -10.02
N SER A 86 6.84 -14.88 -9.75
CA SER A 86 6.50 -13.85 -10.72
C SER A 86 7.63 -12.86 -10.93
N SER A 87 7.91 -12.59 -12.19
CA SER A 87 8.60 -11.37 -12.59
C SER A 87 7.60 -10.21 -12.58
N ASN A 88 8.04 -9.01 -12.22
CA ASN A 88 7.19 -7.82 -12.25
C ASN A 88 7.12 -7.19 -13.66
N SER A 89 7.88 -7.70 -14.64
CA SER A 89 7.89 -7.23 -16.02
C SER A 89 6.69 -7.78 -16.78
N ILE A 90 5.91 -6.90 -17.34
CA ILE A 90 4.76 -7.21 -18.20
C ILE A 90 5.22 -7.05 -19.64
N LYS A 91 5.35 -8.16 -20.34
CA LYS A 91 5.67 -8.12 -21.76
C LYS A 91 4.56 -7.41 -22.51
N ASN A 92 4.94 -6.62 -23.50
CA ASN A 92 4.00 -5.84 -24.28
C ASN A 92 2.93 -6.73 -24.89
N THR A 93 1.70 -6.54 -24.43
CA THR A 93 0.53 -7.07 -25.11
C THR A 93 -0.07 -5.91 -25.93
N SER A 94 -0.57 -6.18 -27.11
CA SER A 94 -1.26 -5.17 -27.95
C SER A 94 -2.34 -4.42 -27.15
N LEU A 95 -2.98 -5.09 -26.20
CA LEU A 95 -4.00 -4.50 -25.32
C LEU A 95 -3.44 -3.34 -24.46
N ILE A 96 -2.28 -3.52 -23.84
CA ILE A 96 -1.65 -2.48 -23.02
C ILE A 96 -1.18 -1.31 -23.90
N SER A 97 -0.59 -1.59 -25.07
CA SER A 97 -0.17 -0.54 -26.00
C SER A 97 -1.35 0.32 -26.46
N HIS A 98 -2.46 -0.27 -26.88
CA HIS A 98 -3.66 0.48 -27.29
C HIS A 98 -4.25 1.30 -26.12
N PHE A 99 -4.22 0.73 -24.90
CA PHE A 99 -4.63 1.50 -23.72
C PHE A 99 -3.76 2.74 -23.53
N ILE A 100 -2.43 2.60 -23.60
CA ILE A 100 -1.49 3.72 -23.45
C ILE A 100 -1.69 4.78 -24.57
N GLU A 101 -1.88 4.34 -25.81
CA GLU A 101 -2.20 5.24 -26.92
C GLU A 101 -3.50 6.01 -26.66
N SER A 102 -4.52 5.34 -26.11
CA SER A 102 -5.80 5.99 -25.77
C SER A 102 -5.67 7.10 -24.72
N LEU A 103 -4.61 7.11 -23.90
CA LEU A 103 -4.37 8.15 -22.91
C LEU A 103 -3.88 9.47 -23.53
N ALA A 104 -3.33 9.44 -24.76
CA ALA A 104 -2.80 10.65 -25.42
C ALA A 104 -3.85 11.76 -25.52
N VAL A 105 -5.08 11.41 -25.86
CA VAL A 105 -6.21 12.37 -25.98
C VAL A 105 -6.43 13.15 -24.68
N TYR A 106 -6.24 12.51 -23.52
CA TYR A 106 -6.43 13.16 -22.20
C TYR A 106 -5.28 14.09 -21.84
N PHE A 107 -4.05 13.75 -22.24
CA PHE A 107 -2.90 14.64 -22.06
C PHE A 107 -2.98 15.87 -22.97
N GLU A 108 -3.48 15.69 -24.19
CA GLU A 108 -3.68 16.79 -25.15
C GLU A 108 -4.87 17.70 -24.78
N ASN A 109 -5.89 17.15 -24.12
CA ASN A 109 -7.12 17.84 -23.76
C ASN A 109 -7.46 17.72 -22.26
N PRO A 110 -6.67 18.31 -21.35
CA PRO A 110 -6.90 18.17 -19.91
C PRO A 110 -8.28 18.63 -19.42
N ALA A 111 -8.92 19.53 -20.15
CA ALA A 111 -10.24 20.07 -19.79
C ALA A 111 -11.39 19.06 -19.87
N ILE A 112 -11.23 17.97 -20.62
CA ILE A 112 -12.25 16.90 -20.71
C ILE A 112 -12.11 15.86 -19.61
N VAL A 113 -11.04 15.93 -18.80
CA VAL A 113 -10.72 14.92 -17.80
C VAL A 113 -11.56 15.14 -16.54
N SER A 114 -12.51 14.25 -16.28
CA SER A 114 -13.26 14.20 -15.02
C SER A 114 -12.73 13.11 -14.11
N THR A 115 -13.06 13.18 -12.82
CA THR A 115 -12.73 12.14 -11.84
C THR A 115 -13.34 10.80 -12.23
N GLU A 116 -14.58 10.79 -12.73
CA GLU A 116 -15.26 9.58 -13.18
C GLU A 116 -14.53 8.94 -14.36
N LEU A 117 -14.05 9.75 -15.30
CA LEU A 117 -13.33 9.29 -16.49
C LEU A 117 -11.98 8.69 -16.10
N LEU A 118 -11.24 9.33 -15.19
CA LEU A 118 -9.99 8.78 -14.65
C LEU A 118 -10.24 7.47 -13.92
N THR A 119 -11.30 7.40 -13.13
CA THR A 119 -11.73 6.21 -12.40
C THR A 119 -11.98 5.04 -13.34
N LEU A 120 -12.69 5.28 -14.45
CA LEU A 120 -12.94 4.26 -15.48
C LEU A 120 -11.64 3.82 -16.16
N LYS A 121 -10.74 4.74 -16.47
CA LYS A 121 -9.45 4.42 -17.11
C LYS A 121 -8.54 3.61 -16.18
N ILE A 122 -8.50 3.89 -14.89
CA ILE A 122 -7.75 3.07 -13.93
C ILE A 122 -8.36 1.67 -13.83
N LYS A 123 -9.67 1.56 -13.79
CA LYS A 123 -10.37 0.27 -13.78
C LYS A 123 -10.12 -0.54 -15.05
N GLU A 124 -10.12 0.11 -16.21
CA GLU A 124 -9.77 -0.51 -17.50
C GLU A 124 -8.34 -1.07 -17.44
N LEU A 125 -7.35 -0.27 -17.02
CA LEU A 125 -5.97 -0.72 -16.88
C LEU A 125 -5.87 -1.98 -15.99
N ILE A 126 -6.51 -1.96 -14.82
CA ILE A 126 -6.49 -3.11 -13.90
C ILE A 126 -7.06 -4.36 -14.57
N LEU A 127 -8.18 -4.25 -15.27
CA LEU A 127 -8.80 -5.38 -15.95
C LEU A 127 -7.92 -5.91 -17.10
N LEU A 128 -7.25 -5.03 -17.83
CA LEU A 128 -6.31 -5.42 -18.89
C LEU A 128 -5.07 -6.12 -18.30
N LEU A 129 -4.53 -5.63 -17.18
CA LEU A 129 -3.41 -6.27 -16.49
C LEU A 129 -3.76 -7.68 -16.02
N LEU A 130 -5.00 -7.94 -15.61
CA LEU A 130 -5.49 -9.27 -15.25
C LEU A 130 -5.67 -10.21 -16.44
N GLN A 131 -5.59 -9.73 -17.69
CA GLN A 131 -5.60 -10.54 -18.90
C GLN A 131 -4.18 -10.88 -19.40
N THR A 132 -3.14 -10.38 -18.73
CA THR A 132 -1.75 -10.66 -19.10
C THR A 132 -1.27 -11.98 -18.48
N ASP A 133 -0.13 -12.46 -18.95
CA ASP A 133 0.59 -13.61 -18.34
C ASP A 133 1.00 -13.37 -16.88
N GLN A 134 1.00 -12.11 -16.44
CA GLN A 134 1.31 -11.68 -15.08
C GLN A 134 0.07 -11.50 -14.18
N ALA A 135 -1.09 -11.97 -14.62
CA ALA A 135 -2.35 -11.79 -13.90
C ALA A 135 -2.30 -12.24 -12.43
N SER A 136 -1.58 -13.33 -12.12
CA SER A 136 -1.41 -13.82 -10.73
C SER A 136 -0.65 -12.83 -9.86
N SER A 137 0.44 -12.26 -10.37
CA SER A 137 1.26 -11.24 -9.66
C SER A 137 0.49 -9.95 -9.46
N VAL A 138 -0.25 -9.55 -10.49
CA VAL A 138 -1.14 -8.39 -10.45
C VAL A 138 -2.21 -8.58 -9.37
N ALA A 139 -2.91 -9.71 -9.36
CA ALA A 139 -3.94 -10.02 -8.37
C ALA A 139 -3.39 -10.08 -6.93
N GLU A 140 -2.20 -10.66 -6.73
CA GLU A 140 -1.53 -10.68 -5.42
C GLU A 140 -1.18 -9.27 -4.95
N LEU A 141 -0.61 -8.43 -5.84
CA LEU A 141 -0.30 -7.05 -5.54
C LEU A 141 -1.55 -6.28 -5.10
N PHE A 142 -2.63 -6.35 -5.89
CA PHE A 142 -3.88 -5.68 -5.54
C PHE A 142 -4.45 -6.18 -4.23
N THR A 143 -4.43 -7.50 -3.99
CA THR A 143 -4.86 -8.06 -2.70
C THR A 143 -4.06 -7.48 -1.55
N ARG A 144 -2.74 -7.34 -1.68
CA ARG A 144 -1.88 -6.71 -0.67
C ARG A 144 -2.24 -5.23 -0.47
N LEU A 145 -2.46 -4.47 -1.53
CA LEU A 145 -2.86 -3.06 -1.43
C LEU A 145 -4.21 -2.89 -0.71
N PHE A 146 -5.16 -3.80 -0.91
CA PHE A 146 -6.42 -3.80 -0.17
C PHE A 146 -6.22 -4.08 1.33
N THR A 147 -5.29 -4.98 1.68
CA THR A 147 -5.03 -5.40 3.07
C THR A 147 -3.97 -4.56 3.79
N ALA A 148 -3.13 -3.84 3.06
CA ALA A 148 -1.99 -3.08 3.61
C ALA A 148 -2.39 -2.13 4.75
N ARG A 149 -3.56 -1.50 4.65
CA ARG A 149 -4.07 -0.59 5.67
C ARG A 149 -4.44 -1.30 6.96
N GLU A 150 -4.99 -2.52 6.88
CA GLU A 150 -5.36 -3.32 8.05
C GLU A 150 -4.12 -3.82 8.78
N VAL A 151 -3.13 -4.30 8.03
CA VAL A 151 -1.84 -4.75 8.57
C VAL A 151 -1.14 -3.59 9.26
N ASN A 152 -1.08 -2.42 8.61
CA ASN A 152 -0.42 -1.24 9.18
C ASN A 152 -1.07 -0.79 10.51
N VAL A 153 -2.40 -0.77 10.63
CA VAL A 153 -3.08 -0.43 11.88
C VAL A 153 -2.79 -1.45 12.96
N LYS A 154 -2.88 -2.76 12.64
CA LYS A 154 -2.59 -3.83 13.62
C LYS A 154 -1.16 -3.77 14.12
N ASP A 155 -0.20 -3.67 13.21
CA ASP A 155 1.22 -3.63 13.53
C ASP A 155 1.60 -2.39 14.34
N THR A 156 1.08 -1.22 13.95
CA THR A 156 1.29 0.03 14.69
C THR A 156 0.72 -0.07 16.11
N VAL A 157 -0.50 -0.56 16.27
CA VAL A 157 -1.12 -0.72 17.58
C VAL A 157 -0.34 -1.71 18.43
N GLN A 158 0.07 -2.85 17.87
CA GLN A 158 0.83 -3.87 18.59
C GLN A 158 2.21 -3.35 19.03
N ALA A 159 2.92 -2.63 18.17
CA ALA A 159 4.23 -2.07 18.48
C ALA A 159 4.19 -1.00 19.59
N HIS A 160 3.07 -0.27 19.70
CA HIS A 160 2.92 0.85 20.62
C HIS A 160 1.93 0.61 21.77
N LEU A 161 1.49 -0.63 21.98
CA LEU A 161 0.44 -0.98 22.94
C LEU A 161 0.76 -0.51 24.37
N PHE A 162 2.03 -0.64 24.77
CA PHE A 162 2.52 -0.31 26.10
C PHE A 162 3.30 1.02 26.16
N SER A 163 3.34 1.77 25.07
CA SER A 163 4.01 3.07 25.03
C SER A 163 3.04 4.20 25.38
N ASN A 164 3.59 5.29 25.93
CA ASN A 164 2.80 6.49 26.24
C ASN A 164 2.54 7.33 24.99
N ILE A 165 1.77 6.75 24.04
CA ILE A 165 1.39 7.37 22.77
C ILE A 165 -0.11 7.64 22.75
N SER A 166 -0.51 8.78 22.23
CA SER A 166 -1.93 9.14 22.07
C SER A 166 -2.57 8.41 20.88
N ILE A 167 -3.90 8.31 20.87
CA ILE A 167 -4.66 7.74 19.76
C ILE A 167 -4.47 8.57 18.47
N ALA A 168 -4.24 9.88 18.59
CA ALA A 168 -3.98 10.75 17.45
C ALA A 168 -2.61 10.43 16.80
N GLU A 169 -1.59 10.21 17.63
CA GLU A 169 -0.28 9.78 17.14
C GLU A 169 -0.30 8.39 16.52
N LEU A 170 -1.04 7.44 17.12
CA LEU A 170 -1.26 6.11 16.50
C LEU A 170 -1.93 6.22 15.14
N ALA A 171 -2.90 7.13 14.98
CA ALA A 171 -3.53 7.39 13.70
C ALA A 171 -2.51 7.92 12.68
N THR A 172 -1.67 8.89 13.08
CA THR A 172 -0.61 9.45 12.24
C THR A 172 0.42 8.39 11.83
N LEU A 173 0.89 7.56 12.77
CA LEU A 173 1.81 6.45 12.49
C LEU A 173 1.20 5.39 11.56
N SER A 174 -0.12 5.22 11.61
CA SER A 174 -0.86 4.35 10.71
C SER A 174 -1.17 5.01 9.35
N GLY A 175 -0.72 6.24 9.10
CA GLY A 175 -1.02 7.00 7.87
C GLY A 175 -2.48 7.39 7.73
N LEU A 176 -3.22 7.56 8.84
CA LEU A 176 -4.66 7.81 8.83
C LEU A 176 -5.02 9.12 9.55
N SER A 177 -6.14 9.73 9.15
CA SER A 177 -6.82 10.71 9.99
C SER A 177 -7.38 10.02 11.24
N LEU A 178 -7.55 10.76 12.34
CA LEU A 178 -8.08 10.22 13.59
C LEU A 178 -9.46 9.54 13.42
N SER A 179 -10.34 10.13 12.61
CA SER A 179 -11.66 9.58 12.32
C SER A 179 -11.58 8.28 11.51
N SER A 180 -10.71 8.23 10.49
CA SER A 180 -10.45 7.03 9.69
C SER A 180 -9.82 5.92 10.54
N PHE A 181 -8.86 6.26 11.40
CA PHE A 181 -8.24 5.31 12.31
C PHE A 181 -9.25 4.68 13.27
N LYS A 182 -10.10 5.48 13.94
CA LYS A 182 -11.14 4.97 14.85
C LYS A 182 -12.10 4.02 14.14
N ARG A 183 -12.52 4.35 12.92
CA ARG A 183 -13.43 3.52 12.12
C ARG A 183 -12.77 2.20 11.72
N GLU A 184 -11.52 2.25 11.25
CA GLU A 184 -10.78 1.05 10.85
C GLU A 184 -10.45 0.18 12.06
N PHE A 185 -10.06 0.80 13.17
CA PHE A 185 -9.82 0.13 14.44
C PHE A 185 -11.08 -0.63 14.93
N GLN A 186 -12.25 0.01 14.88
CA GLN A 186 -13.51 -0.61 15.27
C GLN A 186 -13.82 -1.85 14.43
N LYS A 187 -13.52 -1.82 13.12
CA LYS A 187 -13.70 -2.99 12.25
C LYS A 187 -12.75 -4.14 12.61
N LEU A 188 -11.46 -3.81 12.88
CA LEU A 188 -10.41 -4.79 13.11
C LEU A 188 -10.49 -5.46 14.49
N PHE A 189 -10.84 -4.69 15.51
CA PHE A 189 -10.78 -5.14 16.91
C PHE A 189 -12.16 -5.22 17.58
N ASN A 190 -13.23 -4.85 16.88
CA ASN A 190 -14.59 -4.75 17.39
C ASN A 190 -14.69 -3.99 18.72
N ASN A 191 -13.83 -2.96 18.88
CA ASN A 191 -13.72 -2.16 20.09
C ASN A 191 -13.20 -0.75 19.76
N SER A 192 -13.39 0.20 20.68
CA SER A 192 -12.73 1.50 20.53
C SER A 192 -11.23 1.41 20.86
N PRO A 193 -10.36 2.25 20.23
CA PRO A 193 -8.92 2.25 20.49
C PRO A 193 -8.60 2.42 21.98
N ALA A 194 -9.25 3.36 22.66
CA ALA A 194 -9.01 3.66 24.06
C ALA A 194 -9.33 2.45 24.96
N ASN A 195 -10.50 1.84 24.76
CA ASN A 195 -10.92 0.71 25.57
C ASN A 195 -10.05 -0.54 25.31
N TYR A 196 -9.71 -0.80 24.07
CA TYR A 196 -8.85 -1.94 23.71
C TYR A 196 -7.47 -1.81 24.34
N ILE A 197 -6.81 -0.66 24.17
CA ILE A 197 -5.47 -0.40 24.73
C ILE A 197 -5.51 -0.50 26.24
N LYS A 198 -6.50 0.12 26.88
CA LYS A 198 -6.67 0.05 28.35
C LYS A 198 -6.83 -1.40 28.81
N SER A 199 -7.69 -2.19 28.18
CA SER A 199 -7.90 -3.60 28.55
C SER A 199 -6.62 -4.41 28.42
N LYS A 200 -5.87 -4.23 27.33
CA LYS A 200 -4.62 -4.96 27.08
C LYS A 200 -3.51 -4.59 28.08
N ARG A 201 -3.43 -3.32 28.47
CA ARG A 201 -2.52 -2.84 29.52
C ARG A 201 -2.88 -3.43 30.89
N ILE A 202 -4.17 -3.51 31.22
CA ILE A 202 -4.64 -4.13 32.48
C ILE A 202 -4.36 -5.63 32.47
N GLU A 203 -4.61 -6.35 31.38
CA GLU A 203 -4.28 -7.77 31.26
C GLU A 203 -2.78 -8.02 31.53
N GLU A 204 -1.92 -7.21 30.96
CA GLU A 204 -0.46 -7.35 31.16
C GLU A 204 -0.04 -6.93 32.57
N ALA A 205 -0.64 -5.89 33.11
CA ALA A 205 -0.41 -5.48 34.50
C ALA A 205 -0.72 -6.59 35.51
N GLN A 206 -1.83 -7.28 35.33
CA GLN A 206 -2.23 -8.42 36.16
C GLN A 206 -1.22 -9.58 36.11
N LYS A 207 -0.62 -9.83 34.95
CA LYS A 207 0.44 -10.83 34.80
C LYS A 207 1.72 -10.39 35.54
N LEU A 208 2.16 -9.15 35.32
CA LEU A 208 3.37 -8.63 35.94
C LEU A 208 3.25 -8.59 37.47
N LEU A 209 2.10 -8.16 38.01
CA LEU A 209 1.84 -8.16 39.43
C LEU A 209 1.87 -9.56 40.07
N ARG A 210 1.55 -10.62 39.33
CA ARG A 210 1.57 -12.00 39.83
C ARG A 210 2.92 -12.67 39.70
N HIS A 211 3.73 -12.29 38.72
CA HIS A 211 4.90 -13.06 38.30
C HIS A 211 6.21 -12.25 38.32
N SER A 212 6.19 -10.98 38.70
CA SER A 212 7.40 -10.16 38.82
C SER A 212 7.57 -9.60 40.23
N THR A 213 8.79 -9.14 40.53
CA THR A 213 9.14 -8.46 41.78
C THR A 213 9.07 -6.93 41.65
N GLN A 214 8.56 -6.42 40.53
CA GLN A 214 8.45 -4.99 40.24
C GLN A 214 7.40 -4.33 41.14
N SER A 215 7.67 -3.09 41.53
CA SER A 215 6.69 -2.28 42.25
C SER A 215 5.50 -1.90 41.36
N VAL A 216 4.37 -1.58 41.97
CA VAL A 216 3.16 -1.12 41.26
C VAL A 216 3.46 0.11 40.38
N SER A 217 4.31 1.01 40.87
CA SER A 217 4.71 2.20 40.12
C SER A 217 5.54 1.88 38.89
N GLU A 218 6.49 0.98 39.00
CA GLU A 218 7.29 0.52 37.86
C GLU A 218 6.43 -0.12 36.78
N ILE A 219 5.53 -1.03 37.16
CA ILE A 219 4.57 -1.66 36.25
C ILE A 219 3.67 -0.62 35.56
N CYS A 220 3.17 0.34 36.32
CA CYS A 220 2.35 1.44 35.81
C CYS A 220 3.05 2.19 34.66
N TYR A 221 4.26 2.66 34.88
CA TYR A 221 5.02 3.41 33.89
C TYR A 221 5.48 2.54 32.71
N GLN A 222 5.90 1.33 32.97
CA GLN A 222 6.27 0.36 31.92
C GLN A 222 5.13 0.09 30.93
N LEU A 223 3.90 0.07 31.41
CA LEU A 223 2.72 -0.17 30.60
C LEU A 223 2.10 1.08 29.99
N GLY A 224 2.79 2.24 30.08
CA GLY A 224 2.39 3.49 29.45
C GLY A 224 1.24 4.22 30.14
N PHE A 225 1.01 3.99 31.43
CA PHE A 225 0.13 4.83 32.23
C PHE A 225 0.89 6.08 32.71
N GLN A 226 0.20 7.21 32.72
CA GLN A 226 0.80 8.49 33.11
C GLN A 226 0.82 8.71 34.63
N ASP A 227 -0.10 8.09 35.32
CA ASP A 227 -0.30 8.29 36.78
C ASP A 227 -0.74 6.97 37.43
N VAL A 228 -0.13 6.69 38.59
CA VAL A 228 -0.44 5.53 39.43
C VAL A 228 -1.86 5.60 39.99
N SER A 229 -2.38 6.81 40.21
CA SER A 229 -3.75 7.02 40.73
C SER A 229 -4.83 6.56 39.77
N HIS A 230 -4.55 6.54 38.48
CA HIS A 230 -5.45 6.00 37.44
C HIS A 230 -5.27 4.51 37.17
N PHE A 231 -4.23 3.91 37.77
CA PHE A 231 -3.91 2.49 37.62
C PHE A 231 -4.52 1.63 38.72
N THR A 232 -4.66 2.17 39.93
CA THR A 232 -5.30 1.53 41.07
C THR A 232 -6.80 1.74 41.07
#